data_5b885f6067d3ce12bf6dd3bc0f76bb4b
#
_entry.id   5b885f6067d3ce12bf6dd3bc0f76bb4b
#
_cell.length_a   1.000
_cell.length_b   1.000
_cell.length_c   1.000
_cell.angle_alpha   90.00
_cell.angle_beta   90.00
_cell.angle_gamma   90.00
#
_symmetry.space_group_name_H-M   'P 1'
#
loop_
_entity.id
_entity.type
_entity.pdbx_description
1 polymer ?
#
loop_
_entity_poly.entity_id
_entity_poly.type
_entity_poly.pdbx_seq_one_letter_code
_entity_poly.pdbx_strand_id
1 'polypeptide(L)'
;RCGINQQGSYRNMHMKDISLFTGRTDHLFTNHSASIGIGDGGNEIGMGNLKSVIPDVPTLTEPCITTTTELVLCSVSNWGGYGLVASLSKKTGRQLLPSVSEERTLIKQAVDLGAVDGMSARQEYKVDGFTLEENSVVVAELHEVLATEEISS
;
A
#
# COMPACT_ATOMS: atom_id res chain seq x y z
N ARG A 1 -0.33 -0.41 -5.50
CA ARG A 1 -0.26 -0.49 -6.96
C ARG A 1 -1.66 -0.73 -7.52
N CYS A 2 -2.11 0.11 -8.48
CA CYS A 2 -3.44 -0.07 -9.08
C CYS A 2 -3.53 -1.39 -9.85
N GLY A 3 -4.65 -2.08 -9.66
CA GLY A 3 -5.03 -3.24 -10.44
C GLY A 3 -6.07 -2.89 -11.52
N ILE A 4 -6.34 -3.84 -12.41
CA ILE A 4 -7.29 -3.66 -13.50
C ILE A 4 -8.73 -3.65 -12.96
N ASN A 5 -9.58 -2.78 -13.48
CA ASN A 5 -11.02 -2.77 -13.17
C ASN A 5 -11.81 -3.64 -14.15
N GLN A 6 -13.13 -3.73 -13.97
CA GLN A 6 -14.01 -4.55 -14.82
C GLN A 6 -14.05 -4.08 -16.28
N GLN A 7 -13.78 -2.81 -16.57
CA GLN A 7 -13.71 -2.22 -17.89
C GLN A 7 -12.36 -2.43 -18.60
N GLY A 8 -11.40 -3.08 -17.93
CA GLY A 8 -10.08 -3.33 -18.49
C GLY A 8 -9.12 -2.14 -18.42
N SER A 9 -9.39 -1.18 -17.55
CA SER A 9 -8.57 0.02 -17.34
C SER A 9 -8.03 0.11 -15.91
N TYR A 10 -6.99 0.95 -15.71
CA TYR A 10 -6.41 1.26 -14.42
C TYR A 10 -6.87 2.65 -13.99
N ARG A 11 -7.43 2.76 -12.80
CA ARG A 11 -7.91 4.02 -12.24
C ARG A 11 -7.09 4.43 -11.03
N ASN A 12 -6.74 5.71 -10.93
CA ASN A 12 -6.21 6.25 -9.69
C ASN A 12 -7.36 6.54 -8.70
N MET A 13 -7.05 6.99 -7.49
CA MET A 13 -8.04 7.31 -6.47
C MET A 13 -9.05 8.41 -6.88
N HIS A 14 -8.72 9.25 -7.86
CA HIS A 14 -9.61 10.27 -8.43
C HIS A 14 -10.40 9.74 -9.64
N MET A 15 -10.47 8.42 -9.84
CA MET A 15 -11.12 7.74 -10.96
C MET A 15 -10.58 8.14 -12.35
N LYS A 16 -9.44 8.80 -12.42
CA LYS A 16 -8.78 9.14 -13.67
C LYS A 16 -8.14 7.90 -14.30
N ASP A 17 -8.33 7.70 -15.61
CA ASP A 17 -7.68 6.63 -16.36
C ASP A 17 -6.16 6.87 -16.44
N ILE A 18 -5.40 5.94 -15.91
CA ILE A 18 -3.94 5.95 -15.90
C ILE A 18 -3.35 4.76 -16.66
N SER A 19 -4.14 4.07 -17.47
CA SER A 19 -3.75 2.84 -18.16
C SER A 19 -2.51 2.99 -19.03
N LEU A 20 -2.31 4.17 -19.64
CA LEU A 20 -1.13 4.46 -20.46
C LEU A 20 0.17 4.60 -19.65
N PHE A 21 0.06 4.86 -18.34
CA PHE A 21 1.18 5.14 -17.45
C PHE A 21 1.38 4.05 -16.38
N THR A 22 0.54 3.02 -16.39
CA THR A 22 0.54 1.94 -15.39
C THR A 22 1.04 0.64 -16.00
N GLY A 23 2.10 0.09 -15.44
CA GLY A 23 2.56 -1.26 -15.81
C GLY A 23 1.51 -2.30 -15.42
N ARG A 24 1.20 -3.20 -16.34
CA ARG A 24 0.21 -4.29 -16.18
C ARG A 24 0.78 -5.42 -15.31
N THR A 25 0.98 -5.13 -14.02
CA THR A 25 1.56 -6.08 -13.06
C THR A 25 0.54 -7.01 -12.41
N ASP A 26 -0.74 -6.71 -12.53
CA ASP A 26 -1.85 -7.51 -12.01
C ASP A 26 -1.84 -8.95 -12.56
N HIS A 27 -1.42 -9.18 -13.79
CA HIS A 27 -1.32 -10.53 -14.37
C HIS A 27 -0.32 -11.44 -13.62
N LEU A 28 0.66 -10.87 -12.90
CA LEU A 28 1.60 -11.64 -12.08
C LEU A 28 0.89 -12.33 -10.90
N PHE A 29 -0.26 -11.80 -10.48
CA PHE A 29 -1.04 -12.31 -9.36
C PHE A 29 -2.09 -13.34 -9.79
N THR A 30 -2.59 -13.25 -11.02
CA THR A 30 -3.71 -14.07 -11.53
C THR A 30 -3.44 -15.57 -11.46
N ASN A 31 -2.20 -16.00 -11.64
CA ASN A 31 -1.79 -17.40 -11.65
C ASN A 31 -0.85 -17.77 -10.49
N HIS A 32 -0.71 -16.91 -9.48
CA HIS A 32 0.17 -17.17 -8.36
C HIS A 32 -0.60 -17.78 -7.19
N SER A 33 -0.16 -18.95 -6.72
CA SER A 33 -0.83 -19.70 -5.65
C SER A 33 -0.66 -19.10 -4.24
N ALA A 34 0.28 -18.19 -4.08
CA ALA A 34 0.55 -17.50 -2.80
C ALA A 34 0.88 -16.03 -3.08
N SER A 35 -0.04 -15.14 -2.75
CA SER A 35 0.11 -13.72 -2.99
C SER A 35 -0.56 -12.91 -1.88
N ILE A 36 0.00 -11.75 -1.57
CA ILE A 36 -0.54 -10.82 -0.59
C ILE A 36 -0.80 -9.49 -1.29
N GLY A 37 -2.06 -9.05 -1.30
CA GLY A 37 -2.45 -7.70 -1.70
C GLY A 37 -2.40 -6.77 -0.51
N ILE A 38 -2.14 -5.49 -0.77
CA ILE A 38 -2.24 -4.42 0.22
C ILE A 38 -3.06 -3.31 -0.41
N GLY A 39 -4.13 -2.89 0.25
CA GLY A 39 -5.02 -1.87 -0.30
C GLY A 39 -5.66 -0.99 0.76
N ASP A 40 -6.10 0.19 0.32
CA ASP A 40 -6.75 1.20 1.14
C ASP A 40 -7.97 1.84 0.44
N GLY A 41 -7.87 2.10 -0.86
CA GLY A 41 -8.86 2.86 -1.63
C GLY A 41 -9.76 2.02 -2.55
N GLY A 42 -9.42 0.75 -2.82
CA GLY A 42 -10.23 -0.17 -3.65
C GLY A 42 -9.74 -0.34 -5.08
N ASN A 43 -8.84 0.47 -5.57
CA ASN A 43 -8.23 0.35 -6.89
C ASN A 43 -6.91 -0.46 -6.89
N GLU A 44 -6.42 -0.92 -5.73
CA GLU A 44 -5.18 -1.67 -5.59
C GLU A 44 -5.37 -3.15 -5.91
N ILE A 45 -4.27 -3.79 -6.33
CA ILE A 45 -4.21 -5.24 -6.54
C ILE A 45 -4.53 -5.95 -5.22
N GLY A 46 -5.46 -6.89 -5.26
CA GLY A 46 -5.98 -7.62 -4.10
C GLY A 46 -7.36 -7.13 -3.64
N MET A 47 -7.73 -5.88 -3.93
CA MET A 47 -9.04 -5.35 -3.54
C MET A 47 -10.22 -6.05 -4.24
N GLY A 48 -9.95 -6.81 -5.31
CA GLY A 48 -10.92 -7.73 -5.90
C GLY A 48 -11.49 -8.76 -4.92
N ASN A 49 -10.77 -9.08 -3.82
CA ASN A 49 -11.26 -9.92 -2.73
C ASN A 49 -12.49 -9.33 -2.02
N LEU A 50 -12.66 -8.00 -2.07
CA LEU A 50 -13.77 -7.27 -1.46
C LEU A 50 -14.83 -6.85 -2.47
N LYS A 51 -14.81 -7.42 -3.67
CA LYS A 51 -15.71 -7.04 -4.79
C LYS A 51 -17.20 -7.02 -4.39
N SER A 52 -17.63 -7.87 -3.46
CA SER A 52 -19.02 -7.94 -3.02
C SER A 52 -19.44 -6.80 -2.10
N VAL A 53 -18.50 -6.15 -1.43
CA VAL A 53 -18.77 -5.08 -0.44
C VAL A 53 -18.39 -3.67 -0.93
N ILE A 54 -17.42 -3.58 -1.83
CA ILE A 54 -16.96 -2.30 -2.40
C ILE A 54 -18.08 -1.53 -3.13
N PRO A 55 -19.02 -2.14 -3.88
CA PRO A 55 -20.13 -1.42 -4.53
C PRO A 55 -20.97 -0.56 -3.59
N ASP A 56 -20.97 -0.85 -2.29
CA ASP A 56 -21.68 -0.09 -1.28
C ASP A 56 -20.93 1.18 -0.83
N VAL A 57 -19.72 1.40 -1.35
CA VAL A 57 -18.91 2.60 -1.08
C VAL A 57 -19.16 3.64 -2.16
N PRO A 58 -19.86 4.77 -1.87
CA PRO A 58 -20.33 5.73 -2.90
C PRO A 58 -19.19 6.39 -3.69
N THR A 59 -18.01 6.48 -3.13
CA THR A 59 -16.83 7.13 -3.74
C THR A 59 -16.01 6.21 -4.65
N LEU A 60 -16.31 4.90 -4.65
CA LEU A 60 -15.55 3.90 -5.39
C LEU A 60 -16.42 3.22 -6.45
N THR A 61 -16.47 3.80 -7.63
CA THR A 61 -17.36 3.34 -8.72
C THR A 61 -16.74 2.29 -9.64
N GLU A 62 -15.42 2.21 -9.68
CA GLU A 62 -14.67 1.31 -10.59
C GLU A 62 -13.55 0.56 -9.85
N PRO A 63 -13.89 -0.35 -8.89
CA PRO A 63 -12.88 -1.05 -8.10
C PRO A 63 -12.02 -2.01 -8.93
N CYS A 64 -10.84 -2.32 -8.40
CA CYS A 64 -10.00 -3.40 -8.92
C CYS A 64 -10.72 -4.74 -8.85
N ILE A 65 -10.53 -5.59 -9.87
CA ILE A 65 -11.07 -6.95 -9.89
C ILE A 65 -9.99 -8.02 -9.63
N THR A 66 -8.72 -7.63 -9.58
CA THR A 66 -7.62 -8.56 -9.31
C THR A 66 -7.64 -9.02 -7.87
N THR A 67 -7.69 -10.32 -7.67
CA THR A 67 -7.67 -10.97 -6.35
C THR A 67 -6.27 -11.42 -5.97
N THR A 68 -6.06 -11.63 -4.68
CA THR A 68 -4.85 -12.22 -4.09
C THR A 68 -5.24 -13.30 -3.10
N THR A 69 -4.30 -14.15 -2.70
CA THR A 69 -4.55 -15.19 -1.69
C THR A 69 -4.93 -14.58 -0.35
N GLU A 70 -4.17 -13.56 0.05
CA GLU A 70 -4.39 -12.80 1.28
C GLU A 70 -4.50 -11.31 0.95
N LEU A 71 -5.22 -10.56 1.78
CA LEU A 71 -5.37 -9.11 1.66
C LEU A 71 -5.08 -8.44 3.01
N VAL A 72 -4.18 -7.48 2.99
CA VAL A 72 -3.97 -6.53 4.08
C VAL A 72 -4.75 -5.26 3.74
N LEU A 73 -5.81 -5.01 4.49
CA LEU A 73 -6.60 -3.78 4.39
C LEU A 73 -6.09 -2.77 5.43
N CYS A 74 -5.82 -1.55 5.00
CA CYS A 74 -5.26 -0.51 5.86
C CYS A 74 -5.74 0.88 5.42
N SER A 75 -5.48 1.90 6.22
CA SER A 75 -5.87 3.28 5.89
C SER A 75 -4.93 3.93 4.87
N VAL A 76 -3.68 3.47 4.83
CA VAL A 76 -2.65 3.90 3.87
C VAL A 76 -1.86 2.66 3.45
N SER A 77 -1.76 2.38 2.16
CA SER A 77 -1.11 1.17 1.65
C SER A 77 0.36 1.04 2.09
N ASN A 78 1.07 2.15 2.21
CA ASN A 78 2.45 2.15 2.71
C ASN A 78 2.52 1.61 4.15
N TRP A 79 1.56 1.98 5.02
CA TRP A 79 1.51 1.50 6.40
C TRP A 79 1.24 0.00 6.47
N GLY A 80 0.34 -0.51 5.61
CA GLY A 80 0.13 -1.94 5.44
C GLY A 80 1.39 -2.67 4.98
N GLY A 81 2.17 -2.03 4.10
CA GLY A 81 3.49 -2.52 3.67
C GLY A 81 4.48 -2.62 4.83
N TYR A 82 4.57 -1.58 5.65
CA TYR A 82 5.44 -1.59 6.84
C TYR A 82 4.99 -2.65 7.86
N GLY A 83 3.68 -2.80 8.09
CA GLY A 83 3.14 -3.86 8.94
C GLY A 83 3.50 -5.27 8.46
N LEU A 84 3.42 -5.50 7.15
CA LEU A 84 3.84 -6.77 6.55
C LEU A 84 5.35 -7.00 6.74
N VAL A 85 6.18 -5.98 6.51
CA VAL A 85 7.63 -6.06 6.71
C VAL A 85 8.00 -6.29 8.18
N ALA A 86 7.28 -5.64 9.12
CA ALA A 86 7.43 -5.88 10.55
C ALA A 86 7.11 -7.35 10.91
N SER A 87 6.01 -7.89 10.37
CA SER A 87 5.64 -9.29 10.57
C SER A 87 6.68 -10.26 10.01
N LEU A 88 7.28 -9.93 8.87
CA LEU A 88 8.39 -10.71 8.29
C LEU A 88 9.66 -10.60 9.13
N SER A 89 9.94 -9.42 9.69
CA SER A 89 11.07 -9.22 10.62
C SER A 89 10.94 -10.16 11.81
N LYS A 90 9.79 -10.17 12.44
CA LYS A 90 9.48 -11.07 13.56
C LYS A 90 9.64 -12.55 13.17
N LYS A 91 8.99 -12.95 12.07
CA LYS A 91 9.00 -14.35 11.61
C LYS A 91 10.38 -14.87 11.27
N THR A 92 11.27 -14.02 10.77
CA THR A 92 12.61 -14.40 10.31
C THR A 92 13.71 -14.15 11.33
N GLY A 93 13.42 -13.45 12.43
CA GLY A 93 14.42 -12.97 13.40
C GLY A 93 15.40 -11.95 12.79
N ARG A 94 15.03 -11.28 11.70
CA ARG A 94 15.88 -10.32 11.00
C ARG A 94 15.24 -8.93 11.04
N GLN A 95 16.04 -7.91 11.28
CA GLN A 95 15.58 -6.52 11.16
C GLN A 95 15.40 -6.17 9.68
N LEU A 96 14.17 -6.21 9.20
CA LEU A 96 13.79 -5.88 7.81
C LEU A 96 13.06 -4.54 7.72
N LEU A 97 12.38 -4.11 8.79
CA LEU A 97 11.68 -2.84 8.85
C LEU A 97 12.70 -1.69 8.79
N PRO A 98 12.54 -0.71 7.88
CA PRO A 98 13.42 0.45 7.84
C PRO A 98 13.30 1.26 9.15
N SER A 99 14.38 1.89 9.54
CA SER A 99 14.33 2.90 10.60
C SER A 99 13.51 4.11 10.15
N VAL A 100 13.03 4.89 11.11
CA VAL A 100 12.31 6.15 10.85
C VAL A 100 13.12 7.09 9.94
N SER A 101 14.45 7.15 10.13
CA SER A 101 15.32 8.00 9.31
C SER A 101 15.45 7.50 7.87
N GLU A 102 15.52 6.21 7.66
CA GLU A 102 15.57 5.60 6.32
C GLU A 102 14.26 5.80 5.57
N GLU A 103 13.12 5.58 6.23
CA GLU A 103 11.79 5.81 5.65
C GLU A 103 11.62 7.28 5.21
N ARG A 104 11.94 8.25 6.10
CA ARG A 104 11.89 9.67 5.76
C ARG A 104 12.80 10.03 4.58
N THR A 105 13.98 9.43 4.53
CA THR A 105 14.93 9.63 3.42
C THR A 105 14.37 9.07 2.12
N LEU A 106 13.76 7.89 2.17
CA LEU A 106 13.13 7.25 1.02
C LEU A 106 12.00 8.12 0.43
N ILE A 107 11.09 8.62 1.27
CA ILE A 107 9.99 9.49 0.82
C ILE A 107 10.56 10.78 0.20
N LYS A 108 11.53 11.44 0.85
CA LYS A 108 12.14 12.64 0.32
C LYS A 108 12.79 12.40 -1.04
N GLN A 109 13.60 11.35 -1.17
CA GLN A 109 14.24 11.02 -2.43
C GLN A 109 13.23 10.71 -3.54
N ALA A 110 12.16 9.98 -3.23
CA ALA A 110 11.10 9.71 -4.20
C ALA A 110 10.44 11.00 -4.69
N VAL A 111 10.12 11.93 -3.79
CA VAL A 111 9.52 13.22 -4.12
C VAL A 111 10.50 14.09 -4.91
N ASP A 112 11.76 14.16 -4.51
CA ASP A 112 12.81 14.91 -5.20
C ASP A 112 13.03 14.40 -6.64
N LEU A 113 12.79 13.11 -6.88
CA LEU A 113 12.83 12.49 -8.21
C LEU A 113 11.52 12.63 -9.01
N GLY A 114 10.54 13.37 -8.49
CA GLY A 114 9.30 13.69 -9.20
C GLY A 114 8.06 12.91 -8.77
N ALA A 115 8.12 12.10 -7.71
CA ALA A 115 6.92 11.50 -7.17
C ALA A 115 5.98 12.58 -6.61
N VAL A 116 4.68 12.31 -6.70
CA VAL A 116 3.62 13.18 -6.17
C VAL A 116 2.82 12.44 -5.12
N ASP A 117 2.33 13.17 -4.12
CA ASP A 117 1.39 12.65 -3.15
C ASP A 117 0.07 12.22 -3.82
N GLY A 118 -0.44 11.05 -3.47
CA GLY A 118 -1.63 10.46 -4.07
C GLY A 118 -2.89 11.29 -3.87
N MET A 119 -3.03 11.95 -2.72
CA MET A 119 -4.20 12.77 -2.38
C MET A 119 -4.17 14.15 -3.03
N SER A 120 -3.06 14.87 -2.92
CA SER A 120 -2.95 16.24 -3.44
C SER A 120 -2.54 16.30 -4.91
N ALA A 121 -1.99 15.22 -5.47
CA ALA A 121 -1.35 15.16 -6.78
C ALA A 121 -0.23 16.21 -6.95
N ARG A 122 0.42 16.61 -5.86
CA ARG A 122 1.51 17.59 -5.82
C ARG A 122 2.81 16.93 -5.38
N GLN A 123 3.91 17.50 -5.79
CA GLN A 123 5.25 17.12 -5.34
C GLN A 123 5.50 17.70 -3.93
N GLU A 124 5.01 16.98 -2.93
CA GLU A 124 5.07 17.31 -1.50
C GLU A 124 5.63 16.11 -0.73
N TYR A 125 6.37 16.35 0.35
CA TYR A 125 6.87 15.27 1.22
C TYR A 125 5.73 14.69 2.08
N LYS A 126 4.78 14.04 1.39
CA LYS A 126 3.60 13.40 1.98
C LYS A 126 3.37 12.02 1.34
N VAL A 127 2.60 11.20 2.02
CA VAL A 127 2.06 9.93 1.52
C VAL A 127 0.57 9.89 1.84
N ASP A 128 -0.27 9.89 0.81
CA ASP A 128 -1.73 9.92 0.91
C ASP A 128 -2.28 11.03 1.82
N GLY A 129 -1.66 12.22 1.71
CA GLY A 129 -1.98 13.41 2.49
C GLY A 129 -1.30 13.50 3.84
N PHE A 130 -0.72 12.42 4.36
CA PHE A 130 -0.01 12.39 5.65
C PHE A 130 1.41 12.91 5.52
N THR A 131 1.82 13.72 6.49
CA THR A 131 3.17 14.31 6.58
C THR A 131 4.24 13.26 6.88
N LEU A 132 5.53 13.63 6.72
CA LEU A 132 6.64 12.77 7.14
C LEU A 132 6.59 12.43 8.63
N GLU A 133 6.14 13.35 9.45
CA GLU A 133 6.02 13.16 10.90
C GLU A 133 4.96 12.10 11.21
N GLU A 134 3.78 12.18 10.61
CA GLU A 134 2.70 11.21 10.78
C GLU A 134 3.09 9.82 10.27
N ASN A 135 3.73 9.72 9.11
CA ASN A 135 4.25 8.45 8.62
C ASN A 135 5.32 7.85 9.54
N SER A 136 6.20 8.71 10.08
CA SER A 136 7.25 8.30 11.02
C SER A 136 6.71 7.69 12.32
N VAL A 137 5.56 8.17 12.81
CA VAL A 137 4.90 7.61 14.01
C VAL A 137 4.57 6.14 13.80
N VAL A 138 3.98 5.79 12.65
CA VAL A 138 3.62 4.40 12.34
C VAL A 138 4.85 3.48 12.33
N VAL A 139 5.94 3.91 11.71
CA VAL A 139 7.19 3.12 11.68
C VAL A 139 7.77 2.97 13.09
N ALA A 140 7.75 4.04 13.90
CA ALA A 140 8.23 4.00 15.28
C ALA A 140 7.40 3.02 16.14
N GLU A 141 6.07 3.08 16.07
CA GLU A 141 5.18 2.17 16.81
C GLU A 141 5.40 0.71 16.40
N LEU A 142 5.63 0.44 15.12
CA LEU A 142 5.95 -0.92 14.66
C LEU A 142 7.29 -1.43 15.24
N HIS A 143 8.29 -0.56 15.39
CA HIS A 143 9.53 -0.92 16.08
C HIS A 143 9.31 -1.20 17.58
N GLU A 144 8.46 -0.44 18.25
CA GLU A 144 8.12 -0.68 19.65
C GLU A 144 7.41 -2.04 19.84
N VAL A 145 6.46 -2.37 18.94
CA VAL A 145 5.79 -3.69 18.95
C VAL A 145 6.80 -4.83 18.77
N LEU A 146 7.74 -4.68 17.84
CA LEU A 146 8.78 -5.70 17.63
C LEU A 146 9.68 -5.89 18.85
N ALA A 147 10.05 -4.79 19.54
CA ALA A 147 10.91 -4.84 20.71
C ALA A 147 10.20 -5.42 21.95
N THR A 148 8.91 -5.15 22.15
CA THR A 148 8.17 -5.63 23.33
C THR A 148 7.92 -7.13 23.32
N GLU A 149 7.86 -7.76 22.16
CA GLU A 149 7.61 -9.19 22.03
C GLU A 149 8.88 -10.05 22.18
N GLU A 150 10.08 -9.48 21.99
CA GLU A 150 11.36 -10.16 22.27
C GLU A 150 11.59 -10.42 23.78
N ILE A 151 10.93 -9.67 24.66
CA ILE A 151 11.08 -9.79 26.11
C ILE A 151 10.18 -10.93 26.68
N SER A 152 9.26 -11.46 25.88
CA SER A 152 8.25 -12.45 26.30
C SER A 152 8.55 -13.88 25.84
N SER A 153 9.66 -14.10 25.17
CA SER A 153 10.11 -15.40 24.64
C SER A 153 11.36 -15.89 25.38
#